data_632505a7f142949fca07051d1ea6bd80
#
_entry.id   632505a7f142949fca07051d1ea6bd80
#
_cell.length_a   1.000
_cell.length_b   1.000
_cell.length_c   1.000
_cell.angle_alpha   90.00
_cell.angle_beta   90.00
_cell.angle_gamma   90.00
#
_symmetry.space_group_name_H-M   'P 1'
#
loop_
_entity.id
_entity.type
_entity.pdbx_description
1 polymer ?
#
loop_
_entity_poly.entity_id
_entity_poly.type
_entity_poly.pdbx_seq_one_letter_code
_entity_poly.pdbx_strand_id
1 'polypeptide(L)'
;MRLRPYIPEKDYDQIKNWITDPRTHALWCGNRFEYPLTEENFNETLRSFAVRRGDAPFVAVGDDGAATGFFSYSLKPETNEGLLAFVVVDPARRGQGHGKAMLQLALDYAFRISKADAVRLSVFGGNTRAEKCYESLGFTLEKADPNAFPYENETWERRSMVLRRPGHGSRLCGGYTVRYNDLTAEQFIELWESVWGDGPTPEQTALAMEHTLFRVSVFDGDKIIAMARMNGDLGLDYYIKDVIVRPEYQHRGIGKLLIEELLAFIRRNGIRDTDIFTELCAMPDKIPFYERFGFAANEAQRLKQMIHVD
;
A
#
# COMPACT_ATOMS: atom_id res chain seq x y z
N MET A 1 1.66 -13.47 16.26
CA MET A 1 2.53 -12.25 16.37
C MET A 1 1.68 -11.00 16.49
N ARG A 2 2.12 -9.99 17.26
CA ARG A 2 1.44 -8.68 17.44
C ARG A 2 2.47 -7.56 17.51
N LEU A 3 2.05 -6.31 17.19
CA LEU A 3 2.86 -5.11 17.39
C LEU A 3 2.47 -4.39 18.69
N ARG A 4 3.44 -3.77 19.32
CA ARG A 4 3.23 -2.79 20.39
C ARG A 4 4.31 -1.69 20.33
N PRO A 5 4.09 -0.54 20.95
CA PRO A 5 5.14 0.46 21.13
C PRO A 5 6.37 -0.14 21.84
N TYR A 6 7.54 0.38 21.50
CA TYR A 6 8.78 0.09 22.20
C TYR A 6 8.74 0.63 23.63
N ILE A 7 9.23 -0.16 24.57
CA ILE A 7 9.34 0.18 26.00
C ILE A 7 10.79 0.01 26.41
N PRO A 8 11.52 1.10 26.75
CA PRO A 8 12.96 1.05 27.02
C PRO A 8 13.37 -0.04 28.01
N GLU A 9 12.76 -0.06 29.18
CA GLU A 9 13.09 -0.93 30.28
C GLU A 9 12.84 -2.44 29.99
N LYS A 10 12.03 -2.70 28.96
CA LYS A 10 11.65 -4.06 28.59
C LYS A 10 12.41 -4.59 27.38
N ASP A 11 12.70 -3.71 26.43
CA ASP A 11 13.05 -4.11 25.07
C ASP A 11 14.51 -3.84 24.71
N TYR A 12 15.11 -2.81 25.31
CA TYR A 12 16.46 -2.39 24.96
C TYR A 12 17.47 -3.54 25.05
N ASP A 13 17.49 -4.26 26.18
CA ASP A 13 18.44 -5.34 26.42
C ASP A 13 18.33 -6.48 25.40
N GLN A 14 17.13 -6.72 24.86
CA GLN A 14 16.93 -7.70 23.80
C GLN A 14 17.44 -7.16 22.46
N ILE A 15 17.06 -5.94 22.10
CA ILE A 15 17.39 -5.33 20.80
C ILE A 15 18.90 -5.11 20.64
N LYS A 16 19.59 -4.63 21.68
CA LYS A 16 21.04 -4.43 21.60
C LYS A 16 21.81 -5.71 21.25
N ASN A 17 21.31 -6.87 21.72
CA ASN A 17 21.92 -8.16 21.46
C ASN A 17 21.70 -8.68 20.03
N TRP A 18 20.86 -8.04 19.24
CA TRP A 18 20.65 -8.36 17.82
C TRP A 18 21.63 -7.65 16.88
N ILE A 19 22.38 -6.68 17.42
CA ILE A 19 23.29 -5.79 16.68
C ILE A 19 24.68 -5.91 17.36
N THR A 20 25.40 -6.97 17.02
CA THR A 20 26.56 -7.43 17.78
C THR A 20 27.91 -6.92 17.29
N ASP A 21 27.94 -6.30 16.09
CA ASP A 21 29.19 -5.85 15.48
C ASP A 21 28.99 -4.55 14.67
N PRO A 22 30.08 -3.77 14.42
CA PRO A 22 29.99 -2.48 13.72
C PRO A 22 29.38 -2.59 12.32
N ARG A 23 29.64 -3.68 11.57
CA ARG A 23 29.12 -3.85 10.21
C ARG A 23 27.61 -4.08 10.23
N THR A 24 27.13 -4.95 11.12
CA THR A 24 25.69 -5.16 11.33
C THR A 24 25.01 -3.87 11.77
N HIS A 25 25.64 -3.10 12.64
CA HIS A 25 25.15 -1.80 13.08
C HIS A 25 25.03 -0.81 11.89
N ALA A 26 26.09 -0.69 11.08
CA ALA A 26 26.09 0.18 9.92
C ALA A 26 25.02 -0.22 8.88
N LEU A 27 24.89 -1.52 8.59
CA LEU A 27 23.86 -2.06 7.69
C LEU A 27 22.44 -1.80 8.20
N TRP A 28 22.23 -1.85 9.52
CA TRP A 28 20.93 -1.65 10.15
C TRP A 28 20.50 -0.18 10.15
N CYS A 29 21.38 0.72 10.57
CA CYS A 29 20.98 2.11 10.83
C CYS A 29 21.72 3.17 10.00
N GLY A 30 22.72 2.81 9.19
CA GLY A 30 23.55 3.76 8.45
C GLY A 30 24.25 4.75 9.37
N ASN A 31 24.74 4.28 10.49
CA ASN A 31 25.42 5.06 11.54
C ASN A 31 24.59 6.23 12.11
N ARG A 32 23.25 6.11 12.06
CA ARG A 32 22.38 7.13 12.68
C ARG A 32 22.26 6.97 14.20
N PHE A 33 22.57 5.82 14.73
CA PHE A 33 22.82 5.57 16.15
C PHE A 33 24.31 5.54 16.40
N GLU A 34 24.75 5.89 17.57
CA GLU A 34 26.14 5.76 18.00
C GLU A 34 26.46 4.29 18.30
N TYR A 35 27.66 3.86 17.96
CA TYR A 35 28.16 2.51 18.28
C TYR A 35 29.33 2.60 19.29
N PRO A 36 29.39 1.75 20.30
CA PRO A 36 28.43 0.70 20.65
C PRO A 36 27.10 1.24 21.18
N LEU A 37 26.02 0.49 20.96
CA LEU A 37 24.70 0.86 21.49
C LEU A 37 24.72 0.80 23.02
N THR A 38 24.43 1.94 23.65
CA THR A 38 24.10 2.04 25.08
C THR A 38 22.61 2.37 25.22
N GLU A 39 22.02 2.09 26.37
CA GLU A 39 20.61 2.42 26.62
C GLU A 39 20.36 3.92 26.45
N GLU A 40 21.28 4.73 26.91
CA GLU A 40 21.22 6.18 26.84
C GLU A 40 21.22 6.65 25.37
N ASN A 41 22.27 6.32 24.57
CA ASN A 41 22.38 6.81 23.19
C ASN A 41 21.28 6.24 22.28
N PHE A 42 20.81 5.03 22.52
CA PHE A 42 19.71 4.44 21.78
C PHE A 42 18.39 5.19 22.02
N ASN A 43 18.03 5.37 23.29
CA ASN A 43 16.80 6.05 23.66
C ASN A 43 16.80 7.54 23.32
N GLU A 44 17.96 8.21 23.44
CA GLU A 44 18.12 9.62 23.10
C GLU A 44 17.96 9.84 21.59
N THR A 45 18.55 8.96 20.78
CA THR A 45 18.39 8.98 19.33
C THR A 45 16.94 8.75 18.92
N LEU A 46 16.23 7.79 19.51
CA LEU A 46 14.81 7.55 19.24
C LEU A 46 13.95 8.77 19.60
N ARG A 47 14.19 9.41 20.76
CA ARG A 47 13.48 10.64 21.15
C ARG A 47 13.75 11.77 20.15
N SER A 48 15.00 11.92 19.71
CA SER A 48 15.37 12.92 18.71
C SER A 48 14.63 12.72 17.38
N PHE A 49 14.48 11.48 16.93
CA PHE A 49 13.71 11.18 15.71
C PHE A 49 12.21 11.37 15.90
N ALA A 50 11.67 11.04 17.08
CA ALA A 50 10.27 11.30 17.41
C ALA A 50 9.95 12.80 17.31
N VAL A 51 10.80 13.64 17.87
CA VAL A 51 10.62 15.13 17.83
C VAL A 51 10.77 15.68 16.41
N ARG A 52 11.80 15.23 15.67
CA ARG A 52 12.13 15.81 14.35
C ARG A 52 11.26 15.29 13.21
N ARG A 53 10.77 14.06 13.29
CA ARG A 53 10.12 13.38 12.16
C ARG A 53 8.82 12.66 12.54
N GLY A 54 8.44 12.70 13.81
CA GLY A 54 7.27 11.94 14.30
C GLY A 54 7.49 10.42 14.28
N ASP A 55 8.74 9.96 14.40
CA ASP A 55 9.05 8.53 14.41
C ASP A 55 8.44 7.85 15.65
N ALA A 56 7.71 6.77 15.44
CA ALA A 56 7.17 5.90 16.48
C ALA A 56 7.87 4.53 16.42
N PRO A 57 8.64 4.15 17.44
CA PRO A 57 9.29 2.84 17.50
C PRO A 57 8.31 1.75 17.94
N PHE A 58 8.36 0.61 17.26
CA PHE A 58 7.52 -0.57 17.50
C PHE A 58 8.35 -1.82 17.72
N VAL A 59 7.82 -2.72 18.54
CA VAL A 59 8.35 -4.07 18.77
C VAL A 59 7.31 -5.09 18.31
N ALA A 60 7.75 -6.04 17.50
CA ALA A 60 6.98 -7.23 17.19
C ALA A 60 7.19 -8.27 18.30
N VAL A 61 6.08 -8.82 18.80
CA VAL A 61 6.07 -9.80 19.88
C VAL A 61 5.48 -11.11 19.35
N GLY A 62 6.22 -12.21 19.54
CA GLY A 62 5.77 -13.56 19.19
C GLY A 62 4.65 -14.06 20.09
N ASP A 63 4.09 -15.23 19.77
CA ASP A 63 3.02 -15.85 20.55
C ASP A 63 3.52 -16.35 21.91
N ASP A 64 4.83 -16.56 22.04
CA ASP A 64 5.56 -16.84 23.30
C ASP A 64 5.76 -15.61 24.18
N GLY A 65 5.33 -14.41 23.72
CA GLY A 65 5.51 -13.15 24.45
C GLY A 65 6.89 -12.51 24.32
N ALA A 66 7.86 -13.14 23.64
CA ALA A 66 9.19 -12.60 23.43
C ALA A 66 9.22 -11.57 22.28
N ALA A 67 10.10 -10.57 22.38
CA ALA A 67 10.38 -9.66 21.27
C ALA A 67 11.05 -10.44 20.13
N THR A 68 10.55 -10.25 18.91
CA THR A 68 11.01 -10.95 17.70
C THR A 68 11.60 -10.02 16.66
N GLY A 69 11.31 -8.73 16.77
CA GLY A 69 11.82 -7.72 15.86
C GLY A 69 11.45 -6.30 16.29
N PHE A 70 12.12 -5.34 15.69
CA PHE A 70 11.97 -3.91 15.95
C PHE A 70 11.97 -3.14 14.64
N PHE A 71 11.23 -2.05 14.59
CA PHE A 71 11.28 -1.04 13.54
C PHE A 71 10.78 0.30 14.06
N SER A 72 11.10 1.37 13.33
CA SER A 72 10.50 2.69 13.51
C SER A 72 9.59 3.02 12.34
N TYR A 73 8.47 3.67 12.60
CA TYR A 73 7.53 4.16 11.60
C TYR A 73 7.29 5.65 11.79
N SER A 74 7.28 6.41 10.70
CA SER A 74 6.79 7.81 10.68
C SER A 74 5.92 8.04 9.45
N LEU A 75 4.99 8.97 9.56
CA LEU A 75 4.18 9.46 8.45
C LEU A 75 4.65 10.85 8.09
N LYS A 76 4.97 11.09 6.83
CA LYS A 76 5.30 12.39 6.30
C LYS A 76 4.02 13.13 5.88
N PRO A 77 3.59 14.17 6.60
CA PRO A 77 2.28 14.79 6.36
C PRO A 77 2.14 15.41 4.95
N GLU A 78 3.23 15.98 4.42
CA GLU A 78 3.21 16.71 3.15
C GLU A 78 2.96 15.81 1.94
N THR A 79 3.35 14.53 2.03
CA THR A 79 3.19 13.55 0.94
C THR A 79 2.27 12.40 1.30
N ASN A 80 1.80 12.35 2.55
CA ASN A 80 1.05 11.22 3.11
C ASN A 80 1.76 9.87 2.92
N GLU A 81 3.10 9.86 2.98
CA GLU A 81 3.91 8.66 2.83
C GLU A 81 4.50 8.20 4.16
N GLY A 82 4.32 6.92 4.45
CA GLY A 82 4.95 6.26 5.59
C GLY A 82 6.42 5.93 5.32
N LEU A 83 7.25 6.04 6.34
CA LEU A 83 8.65 5.58 6.31
C LEU A 83 8.84 4.47 7.33
N LEU A 84 9.30 3.31 6.89
CA LEU A 84 9.83 2.24 7.74
C LEU A 84 11.35 2.37 7.83
N ALA A 85 11.85 2.48 9.05
CA ALA A 85 13.26 2.62 9.32
C ALA A 85 13.72 1.65 10.44
N PHE A 86 15.01 1.39 10.50
CA PHE A 86 15.65 0.61 11.57
C PHE A 86 15.02 -0.78 11.77
N VAL A 87 14.68 -1.44 10.66
CA VAL A 87 14.08 -2.77 10.68
C VAL A 87 15.13 -3.81 11.09
N VAL A 88 14.89 -4.51 12.19
CA VAL A 88 15.74 -5.61 12.64
C VAL A 88 14.90 -6.76 13.20
N VAL A 89 15.36 -7.98 12.97
CA VAL A 89 14.74 -9.22 13.48
C VAL A 89 15.78 -9.94 14.33
N ASP A 90 15.32 -10.50 15.43
CA ASP A 90 16.11 -11.36 16.30
C ASP A 90 16.90 -12.39 15.46
N PRO A 91 18.25 -12.39 15.52
CA PRO A 91 19.07 -13.32 14.75
C PRO A 91 18.65 -14.79 14.88
N ALA A 92 18.21 -15.20 16.07
CA ALA A 92 17.77 -16.58 16.34
C ALA A 92 16.45 -16.93 15.62
N ARG A 93 15.68 -15.94 15.20
CA ARG A 93 14.36 -16.10 14.54
C ARG A 93 14.39 -15.78 13.03
N ARG A 94 15.56 -15.48 12.49
CA ARG A 94 15.73 -15.23 11.06
C ARG A 94 15.52 -16.51 10.25
N GLY A 95 14.96 -16.36 9.02
CA GLY A 95 14.68 -17.52 8.14
C GLY A 95 13.35 -18.23 8.42
N GLN A 96 12.64 -17.87 9.48
CA GLN A 96 11.41 -18.50 9.94
C GLN A 96 10.15 -17.69 9.61
N GLY A 97 10.24 -16.69 8.72
CA GLY A 97 9.10 -15.84 8.32
C GLY A 97 8.80 -14.65 9.25
N HIS A 98 9.44 -14.55 10.42
CA HIS A 98 9.15 -13.49 11.41
C HIS A 98 9.32 -12.08 10.86
N GLY A 99 10.32 -11.82 10.02
CA GLY A 99 10.50 -10.50 9.38
C GLY A 99 9.36 -10.15 8.46
N LYS A 100 8.90 -11.10 7.65
CA LYS A 100 7.75 -10.90 6.76
C LYS A 100 6.47 -10.64 7.54
N ALA A 101 6.21 -11.43 8.58
CA ALA A 101 5.02 -11.28 9.43
C ALA A 101 5.01 -9.92 10.17
N MET A 102 6.15 -9.49 10.72
CA MET A 102 6.30 -8.17 11.33
C MET A 102 6.01 -7.04 10.35
N LEU A 103 6.58 -7.11 9.15
CA LEU A 103 6.39 -6.09 8.12
C LEU A 103 4.95 -6.07 7.58
N GLN A 104 4.27 -7.21 7.48
CA GLN A 104 2.84 -7.24 7.14
C GLN A 104 2.01 -6.46 8.16
N LEU A 105 2.24 -6.65 9.47
CA LEU A 105 1.58 -5.88 10.52
C LEU A 105 1.94 -4.39 10.46
N ALA A 106 3.20 -4.06 10.14
CA ALA A 106 3.62 -2.67 9.97
C ALA A 106 2.91 -2.01 8.77
N LEU A 107 2.73 -2.72 7.67
CA LEU A 107 1.99 -2.27 6.49
C LEU A 107 0.49 -2.14 6.77
N ASP A 108 -0.09 -3.06 7.52
CA ASP A 108 -1.49 -2.94 7.99
C ASP A 108 -1.68 -1.68 8.84
N TYR A 109 -0.76 -1.42 9.76
CA TYR A 109 -0.77 -0.17 10.53
C TYR A 109 -0.64 1.06 9.62
N ALA A 110 0.31 1.06 8.69
CA ALA A 110 0.55 2.17 7.78
C ALA A 110 -0.69 2.46 6.90
N PHE A 111 -1.28 1.45 6.28
CA PHE A 111 -2.36 1.64 5.32
C PHE A 111 -3.75 1.75 5.95
N ARG A 112 -4.03 1.02 7.04
CA ARG A 112 -5.36 1.00 7.66
C ARG A 112 -5.53 2.01 8.79
N ILE A 113 -4.48 2.23 9.58
CA ILE A 113 -4.53 3.12 10.74
C ILE A 113 -4.04 4.52 10.39
N SER A 114 -2.78 4.65 9.93
CA SER A 114 -2.24 5.98 9.57
C SER A 114 -2.68 6.47 8.18
N LYS A 115 -3.40 5.64 7.40
CA LYS A 115 -3.93 6.00 6.08
C LYS A 115 -2.88 6.49 5.08
N ALA A 116 -1.64 6.04 5.21
CA ALA A 116 -0.56 6.39 4.28
C ALA A 116 -0.89 5.94 2.84
N ASP A 117 -0.50 6.69 1.83
CA ASP A 117 -0.72 6.35 0.41
C ASP A 117 0.40 5.49 -0.16
N ALA A 118 1.56 5.54 0.46
CA ALA A 118 2.69 4.68 0.18
C ALA A 118 3.52 4.45 1.43
N VAL A 119 4.29 3.38 1.45
CA VAL A 119 5.31 3.12 2.47
C VAL A 119 6.65 3.03 1.78
N ARG A 120 7.64 3.76 2.30
CA ARG A 120 9.01 3.77 1.83
C ARG A 120 9.94 3.13 2.84
N LEU A 121 11.01 2.56 2.34
CA LEU A 121 12.15 2.11 3.14
C LEU A 121 13.42 2.20 2.30
N SER A 122 14.57 2.07 2.97
CA SER A 122 15.85 1.95 2.28
C SER A 122 16.61 0.74 2.80
N VAL A 123 17.35 0.11 1.91
CA VAL A 123 18.23 -1.02 2.22
C VAL A 123 19.59 -0.78 1.56
N PHE A 124 20.67 -1.17 2.24
CA PHE A 124 22.01 -1.13 1.66
C PHE A 124 22.25 -2.34 0.78
N GLY A 125 22.95 -2.12 -0.34
CA GLY A 125 23.42 -3.18 -1.22
C GLY A 125 24.24 -4.21 -0.43
N GLY A 126 24.06 -5.48 -0.78
CA GLY A 126 24.63 -6.60 0.00
C GLY A 126 23.71 -7.16 1.09
N ASN A 127 22.67 -6.44 1.53
CA ASN A 127 21.63 -6.98 2.40
C ASN A 127 20.52 -7.69 1.58
N THR A 128 20.92 -8.63 0.75
CA THR A 128 20.05 -9.38 -0.18
C THR A 128 18.86 -10.04 0.52
N ARG A 129 19.05 -10.43 1.79
CA ARG A 129 17.98 -11.06 2.57
C ARG A 129 16.84 -10.09 2.88
N ALA A 130 17.18 -8.88 3.32
CA ALA A 130 16.18 -7.83 3.56
C ALA A 130 15.49 -7.43 2.25
N GLU A 131 16.25 -7.25 1.18
CA GLU A 131 15.72 -6.91 -0.14
C GLU A 131 14.69 -7.93 -0.63
N LYS A 132 15.02 -9.22 -0.63
CA LYS A 132 14.07 -10.30 -0.98
C LYS A 132 12.83 -10.32 -0.09
N CYS A 133 12.98 -10.00 1.21
CA CYS A 133 11.83 -9.90 2.10
C CYS A 133 10.91 -8.76 1.68
N TYR A 134 11.45 -7.58 1.38
CA TYR A 134 10.67 -6.42 0.93
C TYR A 134 10.00 -6.68 -0.43
N GLU A 135 10.71 -7.24 -1.39
CA GLU A 135 10.15 -7.66 -2.68
C GLU A 135 8.99 -8.65 -2.52
N SER A 136 9.12 -9.61 -1.60
CA SER A 136 8.06 -10.59 -1.32
C SER A 136 6.78 -9.99 -0.72
N LEU A 137 6.86 -8.75 -0.24
CA LEU A 137 5.76 -7.93 0.27
C LEU A 137 5.24 -6.95 -0.78
N GLY A 138 5.83 -6.91 -1.97
CA GLY A 138 5.43 -6.06 -3.07
C GLY A 138 6.15 -4.72 -3.16
N PHE A 139 7.18 -4.48 -2.34
CA PHE A 139 8.04 -3.30 -2.53
C PHE A 139 8.78 -3.37 -3.86
N THR A 140 8.85 -2.25 -4.54
CA THR A 140 9.59 -2.09 -5.79
C THR A 140 10.72 -1.09 -5.64
N LEU A 141 11.81 -1.29 -6.35
CA LEU A 141 12.92 -0.35 -6.38
C LEU A 141 12.47 0.96 -7.06
N GLU A 142 12.68 2.08 -6.38
CA GLU A 142 12.37 3.40 -6.93
C GLU A 142 13.66 4.16 -7.32
N LYS A 143 14.69 4.05 -6.49
CA LYS A 143 15.97 4.70 -6.71
C LYS A 143 17.12 3.86 -6.15
N ALA A 144 18.21 3.79 -6.88
CA ALA A 144 19.49 3.28 -6.41
C ALA A 144 20.52 4.41 -6.42
N ASP A 145 21.29 4.50 -5.33
CA ASP A 145 22.39 5.45 -5.18
C ASP A 145 23.65 4.62 -4.89
N PRO A 146 24.51 4.41 -5.91
CA PRO A 146 25.63 3.47 -5.79
C PRO A 146 26.71 3.93 -4.81
N ASN A 147 26.81 5.22 -4.53
CA ASN A 147 27.84 5.81 -3.68
C ASN A 147 27.23 6.45 -2.41
N ALA A 148 26.17 5.87 -1.86
CA ALA A 148 25.39 6.48 -0.79
C ALA A 148 26.06 6.43 0.58
N PHE A 149 26.90 5.44 0.85
CA PHE A 149 27.42 5.20 2.19
C PHE A 149 28.85 4.66 2.15
N PRO A 150 29.86 5.45 2.56
CA PRO A 150 31.22 4.98 2.73
C PRO A 150 31.30 4.14 4.02
N TYR A 151 31.87 2.93 3.93
CA TYR A 151 32.10 2.07 5.06
C TYR A 151 33.47 1.42 4.94
N GLU A 152 34.42 1.82 5.82
CA GLU A 152 35.81 1.39 5.78
C GLU A 152 36.44 1.59 4.38
N ASN A 153 36.83 0.51 3.71
CA ASN A 153 37.36 0.52 2.34
C ASN A 153 36.32 0.19 1.27
N GLU A 154 35.04 0.19 1.63
CA GLU A 154 33.89 -0.13 0.75
C GLU A 154 33.01 1.11 0.57
N THR A 155 32.24 1.11 -0.51
CA THR A 155 31.14 2.06 -0.69
C THR A 155 29.88 1.27 -0.94
N TRP A 156 28.86 1.51 -0.13
CA TRP A 156 27.61 0.77 -0.23
C TRP A 156 26.58 1.55 -1.01
N GLU A 157 25.96 0.84 -1.94
CA GLU A 157 24.75 1.31 -2.63
C GLU A 157 23.59 1.39 -1.64
N ARG A 158 22.79 2.44 -1.73
CA ARG A 158 21.50 2.53 -1.02
C ARG A 158 20.38 2.41 -2.02
N ARG A 159 19.53 1.44 -1.80
CA ARG A 159 18.31 1.17 -2.56
C ARG A 159 17.11 1.69 -1.81
N SER A 160 16.43 2.67 -2.38
CA SER A 160 15.15 3.18 -1.88
C SER A 160 14.03 2.39 -2.54
N MET A 161 13.19 1.77 -1.73
CA MET A 161 12.08 0.95 -2.19
C MET A 161 10.77 1.53 -1.72
N VAL A 162 9.72 1.35 -2.51
CA VAL A 162 8.36 1.86 -2.24
C VAL A 162 7.34 0.75 -2.42
N LEU A 163 6.38 0.70 -1.50
CA LEU A 163 5.13 -0.03 -1.65
C LEU A 163 3.99 0.98 -1.60
N ARG A 164 3.23 1.09 -2.68
CA ARG A 164 2.04 1.94 -2.71
C ARG A 164 0.87 1.19 -2.10
N ARG A 165 0.01 1.94 -1.41
CA ARG A 165 -1.24 1.37 -0.89
C ARG A 165 -1.96 0.65 -2.03
N PRO A 166 -2.42 -0.60 -1.82
CA PRO A 166 -3.25 -1.26 -2.82
C PRO A 166 -4.42 -0.35 -3.24
N GLY A 167 -4.53 -0.10 -4.53
CA GLY A 167 -5.54 0.83 -5.06
C GLY A 167 -5.19 2.32 -5.00
N HIS A 168 -3.95 2.69 -4.71
CA HIS A 168 -3.45 4.08 -4.80
C HIS A 168 -2.30 4.20 -5.80
N GLY A 169 -2.11 5.40 -6.31
CA GLY A 169 -1.05 5.73 -7.26
C GLY A 169 -1.53 5.81 -8.71
N SER A 170 -0.60 5.72 -9.64
CA SER A 170 -0.87 5.77 -11.08
C SER A 170 0.04 4.84 -11.87
N ARG A 171 -0.40 4.40 -13.05
CA ARG A 171 0.42 3.64 -14.01
C ARG A 171 0.09 4.01 -15.45
N LEU A 172 1.05 3.85 -16.34
CA LEU A 172 0.81 3.97 -17.78
C LEU A 172 0.22 2.66 -18.34
N CYS A 173 -0.79 2.77 -19.18
CA CYS A 173 -1.43 1.63 -19.85
C CYS A 173 -1.93 2.05 -21.24
N GLY A 174 -1.36 1.48 -22.28
CA GLY A 174 -1.80 1.74 -23.66
C GLY A 174 -1.74 3.22 -24.08
N GLY A 175 -0.79 4.00 -23.53
CA GLY A 175 -0.66 5.45 -23.75
C GLY A 175 -1.48 6.32 -22.80
N TYR A 176 -2.35 5.73 -21.99
CA TYR A 176 -3.17 6.44 -21.00
C TYR A 176 -2.61 6.31 -19.60
N THR A 177 -2.84 7.32 -18.75
CA THR A 177 -2.52 7.25 -17.32
C THR A 177 -3.74 6.73 -16.55
N VAL A 178 -3.56 5.60 -15.87
CA VAL A 178 -4.55 5.05 -14.92
C VAL A 178 -4.20 5.53 -13.53
N ARG A 179 -5.16 6.13 -12.81
CA ARG A 179 -4.99 6.60 -11.43
C ARG A 179 -6.00 5.93 -10.51
N TYR A 180 -5.60 5.78 -9.24
CA TYR A 180 -6.38 5.06 -8.24
C TYR A 180 -6.65 5.96 -7.03
N ASN A 181 -7.92 6.04 -6.63
CA ASN A 181 -8.41 6.80 -5.48
C ASN A 181 -8.08 8.30 -5.46
N ASP A 182 -7.73 8.89 -6.60
CA ASP A 182 -7.45 10.32 -6.76
C ASP A 182 -8.51 11.09 -7.58
N LEU A 183 -9.59 10.43 -7.97
CA LEU A 183 -10.71 11.05 -8.67
C LEU A 183 -11.35 12.13 -7.80
N THR A 184 -11.36 13.38 -8.28
CA THR A 184 -12.01 14.49 -7.57
C THR A 184 -13.50 14.59 -7.89
N ALA A 185 -14.23 15.36 -7.09
CA ALA A 185 -15.67 15.59 -7.34
C ALA A 185 -15.90 16.30 -8.68
N GLU A 186 -15.07 17.28 -9.02
CA GLU A 186 -15.16 18.03 -10.26
C GLU A 186 -14.91 17.13 -11.47
N GLN A 187 -13.88 16.28 -11.43
CA GLN A 187 -13.57 15.32 -12.49
C GLN A 187 -14.68 14.29 -12.67
N PHE A 188 -15.29 13.86 -11.56
CA PHE A 188 -16.45 12.96 -11.59
C PHE A 188 -17.61 13.61 -12.32
N ILE A 189 -17.98 14.83 -11.91
CA ILE A 189 -19.11 15.58 -12.52
C ILE A 189 -18.83 15.84 -14.00
N GLU A 190 -17.65 16.34 -14.35
CA GLU A 190 -17.23 16.58 -15.75
C GLU A 190 -17.42 15.33 -16.63
N LEU A 191 -17.01 14.18 -16.13
CA LEU A 191 -17.11 12.92 -16.87
C LEU A 191 -18.57 12.42 -16.92
N TRP A 192 -19.31 12.54 -15.82
CA TRP A 192 -20.73 12.21 -15.75
C TRP A 192 -21.56 12.99 -16.78
N GLU A 193 -21.40 14.30 -16.77
CA GLU A 193 -22.12 15.21 -17.70
C GLU A 193 -21.75 14.93 -19.16
N SER A 194 -20.53 14.49 -19.45
CA SER A 194 -20.11 14.14 -20.82
C SER A 194 -20.89 12.96 -21.43
N VAL A 195 -21.59 12.16 -20.60
CA VAL A 195 -22.32 10.96 -21.04
C VAL A 195 -23.82 11.09 -20.81
N TRP A 196 -24.25 11.69 -19.70
CA TRP A 196 -25.66 11.69 -19.28
C TRP A 196 -26.29 13.08 -19.18
N GLY A 197 -25.51 14.14 -19.33
CA GLY A 197 -26.00 15.52 -19.16
C GLY A 197 -25.98 15.98 -17.72
N ASP A 198 -27.13 16.17 -17.07
CA ASP A 198 -27.18 16.68 -15.70
C ASP A 198 -26.45 15.75 -14.70
N GLY A 199 -25.58 16.36 -13.91
CA GLY A 199 -24.76 15.67 -12.89
C GLY A 199 -25.27 15.86 -11.46
N PRO A 200 -24.73 15.10 -10.48
CA PRO A 200 -24.95 15.33 -9.06
C PRO A 200 -24.30 16.65 -8.62
N THR A 201 -24.74 17.19 -7.47
CA THR A 201 -24.11 18.40 -6.94
C THR A 201 -22.66 18.15 -6.47
N PRO A 202 -21.81 19.18 -6.43
CA PRO A 202 -20.45 19.05 -5.91
C PRO A 202 -20.38 18.47 -4.49
N GLU A 203 -21.28 18.88 -3.60
CA GLU A 203 -21.35 18.42 -2.22
C GLU A 203 -21.73 16.93 -2.14
N GLN A 204 -22.74 16.50 -2.92
CA GLN A 204 -23.13 15.08 -2.99
C GLN A 204 -21.98 14.23 -3.53
N THR A 205 -21.30 14.74 -4.56
CA THR A 205 -20.18 14.01 -5.18
C THR A 205 -18.99 13.92 -4.24
N ALA A 206 -18.62 14.99 -3.56
CA ALA A 206 -17.53 14.99 -2.58
C ALA A 206 -17.78 13.96 -1.46
N LEU A 207 -19.01 13.96 -0.89
CA LEU A 207 -19.40 12.99 0.12
C LEU A 207 -19.38 11.54 -0.43
N ALA A 208 -19.86 11.34 -1.66
CA ALA A 208 -19.82 10.02 -2.30
C ALA A 208 -18.38 9.54 -2.54
N MET A 209 -17.46 10.43 -2.90
CA MET A 209 -16.04 10.10 -3.08
C MET A 209 -15.36 9.75 -1.75
N GLU A 210 -15.68 10.43 -0.66
CA GLU A 210 -15.16 10.13 0.68
C GLU A 210 -15.54 8.72 1.13
N HIS A 211 -16.75 8.27 0.84
CA HIS A 211 -17.28 6.96 1.23
C HIS A 211 -17.12 5.85 0.16
N THR A 212 -16.47 6.15 -0.96
CA THR A 212 -16.17 5.15 -1.99
C THR A 212 -14.95 4.32 -1.58
N LEU A 213 -15.11 2.99 -1.58
CA LEU A 213 -14.04 2.06 -1.20
C LEU A 213 -12.85 2.11 -2.16
N PHE A 214 -13.13 2.10 -3.48
CA PHE A 214 -12.10 2.10 -4.51
C PHE A 214 -12.57 2.83 -5.77
N ARG A 215 -11.70 3.63 -6.35
CA ARG A 215 -11.95 4.41 -7.58
C ARG A 215 -10.82 4.19 -8.56
N VAL A 216 -11.17 4.03 -9.82
CA VAL A 216 -10.23 3.99 -10.94
C VAL A 216 -10.60 5.10 -11.92
N SER A 217 -9.64 5.90 -12.30
CA SER A 217 -9.77 6.95 -13.32
C SER A 217 -8.71 6.79 -14.40
N VAL A 218 -9.05 7.13 -15.64
CA VAL A 218 -8.14 7.03 -16.79
C VAL A 218 -8.03 8.40 -17.43
N PHE A 219 -6.80 8.80 -17.74
CA PHE A 219 -6.47 10.10 -18.29
C PHE A 219 -5.72 9.96 -19.62
N ASP A 220 -6.04 10.87 -20.54
CA ASP A 220 -5.25 11.16 -21.74
C ASP A 220 -4.58 12.53 -21.54
N GLY A 221 -3.28 12.54 -21.22
CA GLY A 221 -2.65 13.70 -20.64
C GLY A 221 -3.33 14.14 -19.35
N ASP A 222 -3.85 15.38 -19.32
CA ASP A 222 -4.58 15.92 -18.17
C ASP A 222 -6.10 15.75 -18.27
N LYS A 223 -6.60 15.28 -19.42
CA LYS A 223 -8.04 15.07 -19.65
C LYS A 223 -8.50 13.77 -19.04
N ILE A 224 -9.49 13.82 -18.15
CA ILE A 224 -10.15 12.61 -17.68
C ILE A 224 -11.03 12.03 -18.79
N ILE A 225 -10.84 10.74 -19.10
CA ILE A 225 -11.52 10.06 -20.21
C ILE A 225 -12.40 8.90 -19.77
N ALA A 226 -12.14 8.36 -18.58
CA ALA A 226 -12.94 7.27 -18.03
C ALA A 226 -12.81 7.17 -16.52
N MET A 227 -13.81 6.60 -15.87
CA MET A 227 -13.80 6.26 -14.45
C MET A 227 -14.65 5.04 -14.15
N ALA A 228 -14.40 4.43 -13.01
CA ALA A 228 -15.29 3.50 -12.33
C ALA A 228 -15.06 3.59 -10.83
N ARG A 229 -16.09 3.30 -10.04
CA ARG A 229 -15.97 3.24 -8.58
C ARG A 229 -16.62 1.99 -8.02
N MET A 230 -16.27 1.66 -6.80
CA MET A 230 -16.75 0.47 -6.11
C MET A 230 -16.98 0.76 -4.63
N ASN A 231 -18.13 0.36 -4.13
CA ASN A 231 -18.46 0.31 -2.70
C ASN A 231 -18.35 -1.13 -2.22
N GLY A 232 -18.23 -1.36 -0.93
CA GLY A 232 -18.17 -2.70 -0.35
C GLY A 232 -17.64 -2.67 1.07
N ASP A 233 -17.64 -3.83 1.71
CA ASP A 233 -17.25 -4.01 3.11
C ASP A 233 -15.89 -4.72 3.30
N LEU A 234 -15.22 -5.08 2.21
CA LEU A 234 -13.98 -5.86 2.15
C LEU A 234 -14.13 -7.32 2.60
N GLY A 235 -15.31 -7.76 2.97
CA GLY A 235 -15.58 -9.08 3.51
C GLY A 235 -16.53 -9.91 2.66
N LEU A 236 -17.75 -9.44 2.51
CA LEU A 236 -18.84 -10.22 1.95
C LEU A 236 -19.20 -9.81 0.54
N ASP A 237 -19.32 -8.50 0.29
CA ASP A 237 -19.78 -8.01 -0.99
C ASP A 237 -19.10 -6.73 -1.48
N TYR A 238 -19.18 -6.54 -2.81
CA TYR A 238 -18.73 -5.34 -3.52
C TYR A 238 -19.77 -4.94 -4.57
N TYR A 239 -20.01 -3.65 -4.67
CA TYR A 239 -20.93 -3.08 -5.64
C TYR A 239 -20.21 -2.12 -6.59
N ILE A 240 -20.10 -2.52 -7.86
CA ILE A 240 -19.48 -1.72 -8.92
C ILE A 240 -20.48 -0.67 -9.42
N LYS A 241 -20.04 0.58 -9.48
CA LYS A 241 -20.85 1.74 -9.86
C LYS A 241 -20.12 2.65 -10.84
N ASP A 242 -20.90 3.43 -11.55
CA ASP A 242 -20.46 4.58 -12.34
C ASP A 242 -19.28 4.24 -13.28
N VAL A 243 -19.44 3.14 -14.03
CA VAL A 243 -18.48 2.77 -15.07
C VAL A 243 -18.74 3.64 -16.28
N ILE A 244 -17.93 4.67 -16.46
CA ILE A 244 -18.09 5.69 -17.49
C ILE A 244 -16.86 5.73 -18.38
N VAL A 245 -17.06 5.80 -19.69
CA VAL A 245 -16.02 6.09 -20.69
C VAL A 245 -16.59 7.15 -21.64
N ARG A 246 -15.86 8.25 -21.84
CA ARG A 246 -16.25 9.29 -22.79
C ARG A 246 -16.58 8.68 -24.15
N PRO A 247 -17.62 9.12 -24.85
CA PRO A 247 -18.05 8.52 -26.13
C PRO A 247 -16.91 8.37 -27.14
N GLU A 248 -16.07 9.40 -27.30
CA GLU A 248 -14.95 9.41 -28.23
C GLU A 248 -13.80 8.48 -27.88
N TYR A 249 -13.81 7.92 -26.67
CA TYR A 249 -12.82 6.94 -26.17
C TYR A 249 -13.38 5.53 -26.01
N GLN A 250 -14.66 5.33 -26.32
CA GLN A 250 -15.26 3.98 -26.28
C GLN A 250 -14.65 3.07 -27.35
N HIS A 251 -14.86 1.77 -27.23
CA HIS A 251 -14.35 0.73 -28.13
C HIS A 251 -12.81 0.61 -28.21
N ARG A 252 -12.07 1.30 -27.33
CA ARG A 252 -10.60 1.25 -27.25
C ARG A 252 -10.07 0.35 -26.08
N GLY A 253 -10.93 -0.49 -25.52
CA GLY A 253 -10.56 -1.39 -24.41
C GLY A 253 -10.55 -0.74 -23.02
N ILE A 254 -10.86 0.58 -22.91
CA ILE A 254 -10.79 1.32 -21.63
C ILE A 254 -11.84 0.80 -20.64
N GLY A 255 -13.06 0.51 -21.07
CA GLY A 255 -14.07 -0.10 -20.18
C GLY A 255 -13.63 -1.46 -19.64
N LYS A 256 -12.98 -2.28 -20.49
CA LYS A 256 -12.37 -3.55 -20.05
C LYS A 256 -11.32 -3.30 -18.96
N LEU A 257 -10.41 -2.34 -19.19
CA LEU A 257 -9.39 -1.96 -18.23
C LEU A 257 -9.98 -1.57 -16.86
N LEU A 258 -11.04 -0.75 -16.85
CA LEU A 258 -11.70 -0.35 -15.61
C LEU A 258 -12.22 -1.55 -14.81
N ILE A 259 -12.93 -2.47 -15.47
CA ILE A 259 -13.47 -3.68 -14.80
C ILE A 259 -12.37 -4.58 -14.31
N GLU A 260 -11.32 -4.81 -15.11
CA GLU A 260 -10.17 -5.62 -14.71
C GLU A 260 -9.46 -5.05 -13.47
N GLU A 261 -9.32 -3.72 -13.35
CA GLU A 261 -8.75 -3.09 -12.17
C GLU A 261 -9.62 -3.24 -10.92
N LEU A 262 -10.94 -3.11 -11.06
CA LEU A 262 -11.87 -3.32 -9.95
C LEU A 262 -11.82 -4.78 -9.47
N LEU A 263 -11.88 -5.74 -10.39
CA LEU A 263 -11.80 -7.18 -10.04
C LEU A 263 -10.43 -7.56 -9.46
N ALA A 264 -9.35 -6.96 -9.98
CA ALA A 264 -8.01 -7.15 -9.41
C ALA A 264 -7.89 -6.57 -7.99
N PHE A 265 -8.59 -5.47 -7.68
CA PHE A 265 -8.67 -4.93 -6.32
C PHE A 265 -9.35 -5.95 -5.38
N ILE A 266 -10.48 -6.53 -5.77
CA ILE A 266 -11.20 -7.53 -4.98
C ILE A 266 -10.29 -8.73 -4.69
N ARG A 267 -9.65 -9.32 -5.71
CA ARG A 267 -8.76 -10.47 -5.56
C ARG A 267 -7.57 -10.20 -4.63
N ARG A 268 -7.06 -8.96 -4.59
CA ARG A 268 -5.93 -8.57 -3.74
C ARG A 268 -6.32 -8.26 -2.30
N ASN A 269 -7.55 -7.84 -2.06
CA ASN A 269 -8.00 -7.32 -0.75
C ASN A 269 -9.06 -8.18 -0.08
N GLY A 270 -9.67 -9.10 -0.78
CA GLY A 270 -10.62 -10.05 -0.23
C GLY A 270 -9.93 -11.08 0.68
N ILE A 271 -10.73 -11.76 1.48
CA ILE A 271 -10.25 -12.81 2.39
C ILE A 271 -9.89 -14.04 1.53
N ARG A 272 -8.69 -14.56 1.73
CA ARG A 272 -8.25 -15.77 1.00
C ARG A 272 -9.12 -16.98 1.30
N ASP A 273 -9.25 -17.84 0.32
CA ASP A 273 -10.03 -19.09 0.39
C ASP A 273 -11.52 -18.85 0.72
N THR A 274 -12.07 -17.70 0.27
CA THR A 274 -13.49 -17.36 0.42
C THR A 274 -14.10 -16.92 -0.91
N ASP A 275 -15.43 -17.09 -0.99
CA ASP A 275 -16.23 -16.57 -2.10
C ASP A 275 -16.78 -15.20 -1.75
N ILE A 276 -16.64 -14.24 -2.67
CA ILE A 276 -17.07 -12.86 -2.51
C ILE A 276 -18.11 -12.52 -3.57
N PHE A 277 -19.23 -11.94 -3.15
CA PHE A 277 -20.23 -11.44 -4.07
C PHE A 277 -19.82 -10.08 -4.65
N THR A 278 -19.91 -9.97 -5.98
CA THR A 278 -19.70 -8.70 -6.69
C THR A 278 -20.90 -8.42 -7.57
N GLU A 279 -21.54 -7.29 -7.33
CA GLU A 279 -22.76 -6.88 -8.00
C GLU A 279 -22.56 -5.59 -8.79
N LEU A 280 -23.36 -5.42 -9.84
CA LEU A 280 -23.53 -4.15 -10.54
C LEU A 280 -24.93 -4.07 -11.17
N CYS A 281 -25.36 -2.86 -11.47
CA CYS A 281 -26.55 -2.61 -12.28
C CYS A 281 -26.10 -2.15 -13.67
N ALA A 282 -26.55 -2.81 -14.72
CA ALA A 282 -26.22 -2.48 -16.09
C ALA A 282 -27.47 -2.16 -16.93
N MET A 283 -27.32 -1.24 -17.88
CA MET A 283 -28.31 -1.08 -18.93
C MET A 283 -28.39 -2.37 -19.78
N PRO A 284 -29.57 -2.74 -20.31
CA PRO A 284 -29.75 -4.00 -21.03
C PRO A 284 -28.75 -4.21 -22.19
N ASP A 285 -28.43 -3.15 -22.91
CA ASP A 285 -27.47 -3.18 -24.05
C ASP A 285 -26.01 -3.35 -23.61
N LYS A 286 -25.70 -3.19 -22.31
CA LYS A 286 -24.37 -3.35 -21.73
C LYS A 286 -24.18 -4.70 -21.04
N ILE A 287 -25.23 -5.49 -20.82
CA ILE A 287 -25.14 -6.82 -20.18
C ILE A 287 -24.08 -7.70 -20.86
N PRO A 288 -24.06 -7.85 -22.20
CA PRO A 288 -23.05 -8.70 -22.87
C PRO A 288 -21.60 -8.25 -22.66
N PHE A 289 -21.38 -6.99 -22.32
CA PHE A 289 -20.05 -6.51 -21.99
C PHE A 289 -19.60 -7.07 -20.64
N TYR A 290 -20.44 -7.06 -19.61
CA TYR A 290 -20.12 -7.55 -18.27
C TYR A 290 -20.06 -9.06 -18.17
N GLU A 291 -20.85 -9.79 -18.96
CA GLU A 291 -20.80 -11.25 -19.03
C GLU A 291 -19.41 -11.80 -19.40
N ARG A 292 -18.63 -11.05 -20.18
CA ARG A 292 -17.23 -11.39 -20.51
C ARG A 292 -16.30 -11.45 -19.32
N PHE A 293 -16.70 -10.88 -18.19
CA PHE A 293 -15.95 -10.86 -16.93
C PHE A 293 -16.52 -11.84 -15.90
N GLY A 294 -17.51 -12.66 -16.29
CA GLY A 294 -18.12 -13.67 -15.44
C GLY A 294 -19.33 -13.18 -14.65
N PHE A 295 -19.85 -11.97 -14.94
CA PHE A 295 -21.13 -11.53 -14.38
C PHE A 295 -22.29 -12.26 -15.05
N ALA A 296 -23.31 -12.63 -14.27
CA ALA A 296 -24.54 -13.22 -14.78
C ALA A 296 -25.73 -12.35 -14.42
N ALA A 297 -26.62 -12.09 -15.41
CA ALA A 297 -27.84 -11.34 -15.16
C ALA A 297 -28.83 -12.15 -14.34
N ASN A 298 -29.52 -11.48 -13.40
CA ASN A 298 -30.71 -12.02 -12.72
C ASN A 298 -31.99 -11.33 -13.18
N GLU A 299 -33.15 -11.79 -12.74
CA GLU A 299 -34.47 -11.25 -13.11
C GLU A 299 -34.62 -9.74 -12.83
N ALA A 300 -33.87 -9.19 -11.86
CA ALA A 300 -33.87 -7.78 -11.50
C ALA A 300 -32.84 -6.95 -12.30
N GLN A 301 -32.29 -7.47 -13.40
CA GLN A 301 -31.22 -6.86 -14.21
C GLN A 301 -29.95 -6.54 -13.42
N ARG A 302 -29.75 -7.15 -12.25
CA ARG A 302 -28.51 -7.09 -11.50
C ARG A 302 -27.56 -8.15 -12.02
N LEU A 303 -26.30 -7.78 -12.25
CA LEU A 303 -25.24 -8.69 -12.60
C LEU A 303 -24.47 -9.04 -11.34
N LYS A 304 -24.44 -10.34 -11.00
CA LYS A 304 -23.69 -10.89 -9.87
C LYS A 304 -22.52 -11.72 -10.38
N GLN A 305 -21.45 -11.69 -9.64
CA GLN A 305 -20.31 -12.59 -9.81
C GLN A 305 -19.84 -13.03 -8.42
N MET A 306 -19.58 -14.32 -8.24
CA MET A 306 -18.84 -14.85 -7.12
C MET A 306 -17.36 -14.95 -7.48
N ILE A 307 -16.50 -14.38 -6.69
CA ILE A 307 -15.04 -14.37 -6.91
C ILE A 307 -14.39 -15.14 -5.76
N HIS A 308 -13.70 -16.23 -6.10
CA HIS A 308 -12.84 -16.93 -5.17
C HIS A 308 -11.50 -16.17 -5.02
N VAL A 309 -11.05 -16.00 -3.79
CA VAL A 309 -9.79 -15.31 -3.46
C VAL A 309 -8.77 -16.35 -3.01
N ASP A 310 -7.79 -16.63 -3.88
CA ASP A 310 -6.70 -17.59 -3.66
C ASP A 310 -5.66 -17.11 -2.61
#